data_261b1b8c3dcd9e2f16f2c093328fb39f
#
_entry.id   261b1b8c3dcd9e2f16f2c093328fb39f
#
_cell.length_a   1.000
_cell.length_b   1.000
_cell.length_c   1.000
_cell.angle_alpha   90.00
_cell.angle_beta   90.00
_cell.angle_gamma   90.00
#
_symmetry.space_group_name_H-M   'P 1'
#
loop_
_entity.id
_entity.type
_entity.pdbx_description
1 polymer ?
#
loop_
_entity_poly.entity_id
_entity_poly.type
_entity_poly.pdbx_seq_one_letter_code
_entity_poly.pdbx_strand_id
1 'polypeptide(L)'
;MQKGIAVEDQGAVVVFLPQFKNKDGEPLGEIVRKKDGGYLYTTTDIACVKYRVETLKANRLMYFIDSRQHQHLEAAWSIARMAGYADESVRIEHEAFGMMLGKDGKPYKTRSGGTVKLRDLLDEAENRVTALLDKRNSPLQGKDRDEVIHNIAIGAVKYADLSKNRMTDYVFDWDLMLSFDGNTAPYLQYAYSR
;
A
#
# COMPACT_ATOMS: atom_id res chain seq x y z
N MET A 1 -2.34 6.07 -30.83
CA MET A 1 -2.78 6.49 -32.17
C MET A 1 -1.92 5.88 -33.26
N GLN A 2 -0.61 6.13 -33.38
CA GLN A 2 0.23 5.55 -34.46
C GLN A 2 0.20 4.00 -34.55
N LYS A 3 0.00 3.28 -33.41
CA LYS A 3 -0.11 1.81 -33.38
C LYS A 3 -1.57 1.32 -33.44
N GLY A 4 -2.57 2.17 -33.65
CA GLY A 4 -3.99 1.78 -33.63
C GLY A 4 -4.59 1.40 -32.29
N ILE A 5 -3.82 1.51 -31.17
CA ILE A 5 -4.24 1.07 -29.84
C ILE A 5 -5.17 2.09 -29.19
N ALA A 6 -4.89 3.37 -29.36
CA ALA A 6 -5.68 4.47 -28.81
C ALA A 6 -6.43 5.20 -29.92
N VAL A 7 -7.68 5.55 -29.67
CA VAL A 7 -8.57 6.27 -30.57
C VAL A 7 -9.03 7.58 -29.92
N GLU A 8 -9.40 8.54 -30.75
CA GLU A 8 -10.07 9.75 -30.28
C GLU A 8 -11.56 9.44 -30.09
N ASP A 9 -12.05 9.68 -28.90
CA ASP A 9 -13.46 9.53 -28.55
C ASP A 9 -13.92 10.75 -27.76
N GLN A 10 -14.93 11.43 -28.27
CA GLN A 10 -15.52 12.65 -27.69
C GLN A 10 -14.47 13.73 -27.33
N GLY A 11 -13.36 13.82 -28.07
CA GLY A 11 -12.26 14.76 -27.87
C GLY A 11 -11.21 14.31 -26.82
N ALA A 12 -11.37 13.16 -26.21
CA ALA A 12 -10.36 12.51 -25.37
C ALA A 12 -9.64 11.41 -26.18
N VAL A 13 -8.46 11.01 -25.74
CA VAL A 13 -7.78 9.82 -26.29
C VAL A 13 -8.05 8.65 -25.36
N VAL A 14 -8.63 7.58 -25.91
CA VAL A 14 -9.17 6.43 -25.17
C VAL A 14 -8.56 5.14 -25.71
N VAL A 15 -8.32 4.17 -24.84
CA VAL A 15 -8.01 2.77 -25.17
C VAL A 15 -9.15 1.92 -24.70
N PHE A 16 -9.79 1.15 -25.60
CA PHE A 16 -10.84 0.20 -25.23
C PHE A 16 -10.24 -1.15 -24.87
N LEU A 17 -10.63 -1.66 -23.70
CA LEU A 17 -10.16 -2.91 -23.11
C LEU A 17 -11.28 -3.94 -23.11
N PRO A 18 -11.34 -4.87 -24.10
CA PRO A 18 -12.45 -5.80 -24.26
C PRO A 18 -12.57 -6.82 -23.09
N GLN A 19 -11.49 -7.07 -22.37
CA GLN A 19 -11.48 -7.94 -21.20
C GLN A 19 -12.18 -7.33 -19.98
N PHE A 20 -12.35 -6.01 -19.94
CA PHE A 20 -13.11 -5.31 -18.92
C PHE A 20 -14.41 -4.79 -19.51
N LYS A 21 -15.50 -4.88 -18.75
CA LYS A 21 -16.81 -4.41 -19.17
C LYS A 21 -17.25 -3.22 -18.33
N ASN A 22 -17.86 -2.23 -18.96
CA ASN A 22 -18.58 -1.18 -18.28
C ASN A 22 -19.96 -1.69 -17.77
N LYS A 23 -20.75 -0.82 -17.14
CA LYS A 23 -22.06 -1.18 -16.60
C LYS A 23 -23.07 -1.61 -17.67
N ASP A 24 -22.85 -1.21 -18.91
CA ASP A 24 -23.71 -1.52 -20.04
C ASP A 24 -23.27 -2.75 -20.82
N GLY A 25 -22.21 -3.43 -20.35
CA GLY A 25 -21.64 -4.63 -20.97
C GLY A 25 -20.69 -4.35 -22.12
N GLU A 26 -20.43 -3.10 -22.43
CA GLU A 26 -19.50 -2.68 -23.49
C GLU A 26 -18.04 -2.71 -22.99
N PRO A 27 -17.04 -2.78 -23.89
CA PRO A 27 -15.65 -2.68 -23.52
C PRO A 27 -15.34 -1.42 -22.71
N LEU A 28 -14.59 -1.58 -21.62
CA LEU A 28 -14.19 -0.45 -20.78
C LEU A 28 -13.25 0.48 -21.57
N GLY A 29 -13.61 1.74 -21.66
CA GLY A 29 -12.78 2.79 -22.24
C GLY A 29 -11.91 3.47 -21.19
N GLU A 30 -10.59 3.28 -21.27
CA GLU A 30 -9.63 3.96 -20.41
C GLU A 30 -9.10 5.23 -21.06
N ILE A 31 -9.34 6.37 -20.42
CA ILE A 31 -8.87 7.67 -20.91
C ILE A 31 -7.37 7.79 -20.62
N VAL A 32 -6.57 7.92 -21.68
CA VAL A 32 -5.12 8.15 -21.58
C VAL A 32 -4.72 9.61 -21.78
N ARG A 33 -5.60 10.43 -22.33
CA ARG A 33 -5.43 11.90 -22.41
C ARG A 33 -6.80 12.55 -22.45
N LYS A 34 -7.02 13.52 -21.59
CA LYS A 34 -8.25 14.31 -21.54
C LYS A 34 -8.39 15.24 -22.73
N LYS A 35 -9.60 15.80 -22.91
CA LYS A 35 -9.91 16.83 -23.95
C LYS A 35 -9.04 18.08 -23.82
N ASP A 36 -8.74 18.49 -22.59
CA ASP A 36 -7.88 19.65 -22.29
C ASP A 36 -6.38 19.36 -22.46
N GLY A 37 -6.02 18.16 -22.91
CA GLY A 37 -4.64 17.70 -23.08
C GLY A 37 -4.00 17.15 -21.82
N GLY A 38 -4.68 17.22 -20.66
CA GLY A 38 -4.20 16.70 -19.39
C GLY A 38 -4.09 15.17 -19.35
N TYR A 39 -3.17 14.67 -18.54
CA TYR A 39 -2.98 13.24 -18.31
C TYR A 39 -3.64 12.79 -17.00
N LEU A 40 -3.92 11.50 -16.91
CA LEU A 40 -4.53 10.83 -15.76
C LEU A 40 -3.54 9.89 -15.09
N TYR A 41 -3.92 9.36 -13.92
CA TYR A 41 -3.12 8.35 -13.21
C TYR A 41 -2.82 7.13 -14.09
N THR A 42 -3.79 6.65 -14.86
CA THR A 42 -3.59 5.55 -15.83
C THR A 42 -2.42 5.83 -16.77
N THR A 43 -2.31 7.05 -17.29
CA THR A 43 -1.21 7.42 -18.19
C THR A 43 0.13 7.44 -17.49
N THR A 44 0.18 7.95 -16.26
CA THR A 44 1.41 7.96 -15.46
C THR A 44 1.83 6.55 -15.08
N ASP A 45 0.89 5.67 -14.77
CA ASP A 45 1.19 4.26 -14.47
C ASP A 45 1.72 3.51 -15.70
N ILE A 46 1.15 3.74 -16.88
CA ILE A 46 1.68 3.22 -18.14
C ILE A 46 3.12 3.73 -18.39
N ALA A 47 3.35 5.03 -18.17
CA ALA A 47 4.69 5.62 -18.31
C ALA A 47 5.68 5.04 -17.30
N CYS A 48 5.25 4.74 -16.08
CA CYS A 48 6.06 4.06 -15.08
C CYS A 48 6.46 2.64 -15.51
N VAL A 49 5.54 1.85 -16.07
CA VAL A 49 5.88 0.53 -16.63
C VAL A 49 6.94 0.69 -17.73
N LYS A 50 6.70 1.57 -18.69
CA LYS A 50 7.67 1.84 -19.77
C LYS A 50 9.05 2.18 -19.21
N TYR A 51 9.13 3.14 -18.31
CA TYR A 51 10.41 3.58 -17.72
C TYR A 51 11.12 2.45 -16.97
N ARG A 52 10.39 1.69 -16.16
CA ARG A 52 10.97 0.60 -15.39
C ARG A 52 11.51 -0.52 -16.27
N VAL A 53 10.81 -0.86 -17.34
CA VAL A 53 11.23 -1.91 -18.29
C VAL A 53 12.32 -1.41 -19.23
N GLU A 54 12.10 -0.30 -19.93
CA GLU A 54 13.02 0.17 -20.97
C GLU A 54 14.29 0.83 -20.43
N THR A 55 14.17 1.60 -19.31
CA THR A 55 15.30 2.37 -18.74
C THR A 55 15.97 1.61 -17.61
N LEU A 56 15.21 1.12 -16.62
CA LEU A 56 15.77 0.41 -15.48
C LEU A 56 16.02 -1.08 -15.76
N LYS A 57 15.59 -1.59 -16.92
CA LYS A 57 15.74 -3.00 -17.31
C LYS A 57 15.16 -3.99 -16.30
N ALA A 58 14.09 -3.57 -15.61
CA ALA A 58 13.41 -4.42 -14.66
C ALA A 58 12.63 -5.53 -15.39
N ASN A 59 12.81 -6.76 -14.96
CA ASN A 59 12.08 -7.94 -15.43
C ASN A 59 10.96 -8.36 -14.47
N ARG A 60 10.87 -7.72 -13.29
CA ARG A 60 9.81 -7.93 -12.29
C ARG A 60 9.41 -6.60 -11.67
N LEU A 61 8.12 -6.30 -11.72
CA LEU A 61 7.49 -5.11 -11.15
C LEU A 61 6.48 -5.55 -10.09
N MET A 62 6.70 -5.15 -8.85
CA MET A 62 5.80 -5.47 -7.73
C MET A 62 5.14 -4.18 -7.24
N TYR A 63 3.80 -4.17 -7.19
CA TYR A 63 2.99 -3.05 -6.75
C TYR A 63 2.31 -3.39 -5.43
N PHE A 64 2.77 -2.80 -4.34
CA PHE A 64 2.15 -2.92 -3.01
C PHE A 64 1.10 -1.82 -2.87
N ILE A 65 -0.13 -2.12 -3.23
CA ILE A 65 -1.23 -1.17 -3.29
C ILE A 65 -2.51 -1.85 -2.75
N ASP A 66 -3.41 -1.06 -2.16
CA ASP A 66 -4.72 -1.48 -1.68
C ASP A 66 -5.49 -2.29 -2.74
N SER A 67 -6.15 -3.35 -2.32
CA SER A 67 -6.87 -4.29 -3.19
C SER A 67 -7.93 -3.62 -4.08
N ARG A 68 -8.51 -2.51 -3.65
CA ARG A 68 -9.51 -1.74 -4.42
C ARG A 68 -8.94 -1.11 -5.70
N GLN A 69 -7.62 -1.00 -5.82
CA GLN A 69 -6.94 -0.45 -7.00
C GLN A 69 -6.65 -1.53 -8.07
N HIS A 70 -7.04 -2.78 -7.84
CA HIS A 70 -6.70 -3.90 -8.71
C HIS A 70 -7.09 -3.66 -10.18
N GLN A 71 -8.35 -3.32 -10.42
CA GLN A 71 -8.86 -3.11 -11.78
C GLN A 71 -8.14 -1.96 -12.51
N HIS A 72 -7.82 -0.88 -11.81
CA HIS A 72 -7.07 0.24 -12.36
C HIS A 72 -5.67 -0.18 -12.81
N LEU A 73 -4.96 -0.94 -11.96
CA LEU A 73 -3.62 -1.44 -12.28
C LEU A 73 -3.65 -2.39 -13.48
N GLU A 74 -4.58 -3.35 -13.48
CA GLU A 74 -4.76 -4.31 -14.57
C GLU A 74 -5.05 -3.60 -15.91
N ALA A 75 -5.87 -2.54 -15.91
CA ALA A 75 -6.14 -1.74 -17.09
C ALA A 75 -4.87 -1.02 -17.59
N ALA A 76 -4.12 -0.37 -16.70
CA ALA A 76 -2.87 0.32 -17.06
C ALA A 76 -1.81 -0.64 -17.60
N TRP A 77 -1.65 -1.83 -16.98
CA TRP A 77 -0.70 -2.84 -17.44
C TRP A 77 -1.10 -3.47 -18.79
N SER A 78 -2.39 -3.72 -18.98
CA SER A 78 -2.91 -4.20 -20.26
C SER A 78 -2.57 -3.23 -21.38
N ILE A 79 -2.77 -1.92 -21.16
CA ILE A 79 -2.40 -0.89 -22.14
C ILE A 79 -0.89 -0.85 -22.35
N ALA A 80 -0.09 -0.97 -21.29
CA ALA A 80 1.37 -0.99 -21.41
C ALA A 80 1.86 -2.19 -22.25
N ARG A 81 1.26 -3.38 -22.07
CA ARG A 81 1.53 -4.58 -22.89
C ARG A 81 1.10 -4.39 -24.33
N MET A 82 -0.12 -3.91 -24.58
CA MET A 82 -0.61 -3.60 -25.93
C MET A 82 0.30 -2.61 -26.65
N ALA A 83 0.85 -1.63 -25.92
CA ALA A 83 1.77 -0.65 -26.46
C ALA A 83 3.19 -1.22 -26.72
N GLY A 84 3.49 -2.43 -26.24
CA GLY A 84 4.79 -3.08 -26.35
C GLY A 84 5.84 -2.56 -25.38
N TYR A 85 5.41 -1.94 -24.27
CA TYR A 85 6.33 -1.46 -23.23
C TYR A 85 6.74 -2.55 -22.24
N ALA A 86 5.97 -3.63 -22.15
CA ALA A 86 6.31 -4.82 -21.39
C ALA A 86 5.81 -6.06 -22.17
N ASP A 87 6.68 -6.99 -22.48
CA ASP A 87 6.32 -8.27 -23.06
C ASP A 87 6.03 -9.33 -22.00
N GLU A 88 5.74 -10.55 -22.40
CA GLU A 88 5.39 -11.66 -21.50
C GLU A 88 6.54 -12.10 -20.56
N SER A 89 7.79 -11.73 -20.88
CA SER A 89 8.93 -12.02 -20.02
C SER A 89 8.98 -11.11 -18.78
N VAL A 90 8.31 -9.96 -18.82
CA VAL A 90 8.22 -9.02 -17.70
C VAL A 90 7.08 -9.44 -16.77
N ARG A 91 7.44 -9.82 -15.56
CA ARG A 91 6.48 -10.16 -14.51
C ARG A 91 5.96 -8.91 -13.82
N ILE A 92 4.64 -8.67 -13.86
CA ILE A 92 4.00 -7.54 -13.19
C ILE A 92 3.00 -8.10 -12.19
N GLU A 93 3.11 -7.70 -10.93
CA GLU A 93 2.37 -8.30 -9.81
C GLU A 93 1.72 -7.22 -8.94
N HIS A 94 0.45 -7.44 -8.60
CA HIS A 94 -0.26 -6.67 -7.58
C HIS A 94 -0.20 -7.42 -6.26
N GLU A 95 0.66 -6.95 -5.36
CA GLU A 95 0.79 -7.42 -4.00
C GLU A 95 -0.20 -6.68 -3.11
N ALA A 96 -1.49 -6.96 -3.34
CA ALA A 96 -2.59 -6.30 -2.64
C ALA A 96 -2.56 -6.57 -1.13
N PHE A 97 -3.12 -5.67 -0.34
CA PHE A 97 -3.26 -5.80 1.10
C PHE A 97 -4.65 -5.34 1.59
N GLY A 98 -5.07 -5.88 2.74
CA GLY A 98 -6.28 -5.49 3.42
C GLY A 98 -6.16 -4.16 4.15
N MET A 99 -7.26 -3.70 4.72
CA MET A 99 -7.32 -2.43 5.43
C MET A 99 -7.04 -2.58 6.92
N MET A 100 -6.40 -1.58 7.48
CA MET A 100 -6.34 -1.37 8.92
C MET A 100 -7.64 -0.69 9.37
N LEU A 101 -8.41 -1.35 10.21
CA LEU A 101 -9.70 -0.91 10.72
C LEU A 101 -9.60 -0.41 12.16
N GLY A 102 -10.45 0.53 12.52
CA GLY A 102 -10.73 0.87 13.92
C GLY A 102 -11.65 -0.15 14.60
N LYS A 103 -11.86 0.00 15.91
CA LYS A 103 -12.79 -0.84 16.69
C LYS A 103 -14.25 -0.75 16.19
N ASP A 104 -14.57 0.29 15.43
CA ASP A 104 -15.88 0.50 14.79
C ASP A 104 -16.02 -0.22 13.42
N GLY A 105 -15.02 -0.99 13.01
CA GLY A 105 -14.98 -1.69 11.73
C GLY A 105 -14.81 -0.78 10.51
N LYS A 106 -14.52 0.50 10.71
CA LYS A 106 -14.23 1.46 9.63
C LYS A 106 -12.72 1.67 9.46
N PRO A 107 -12.27 2.17 8.30
CA PRO A 107 -10.87 2.51 8.13
C PRO A 107 -10.33 3.33 9.30
N TYR A 108 -9.20 2.93 9.85
CA TYR A 108 -8.61 3.55 11.03
C TYR A 108 -8.36 5.04 10.79
N LYS A 109 -8.82 5.89 11.73
CA LYS A 109 -8.74 7.36 11.64
C LYS A 109 -8.10 7.93 12.90
N THR A 110 -7.54 9.14 12.80
CA THR A 110 -7.13 9.92 13.98
C THR A 110 -8.35 10.28 14.83
N ARG A 111 -8.11 10.63 16.11
CA ARG A 111 -9.17 11.15 17.00
C ARG A 111 -9.89 12.37 16.42
N SER A 112 -9.23 13.17 15.59
CA SER A 112 -9.79 14.31 14.86
C SER A 112 -10.57 13.94 13.60
N GLY A 113 -10.71 12.64 13.26
CA GLY A 113 -11.48 12.16 12.11
C GLY A 113 -10.73 12.15 10.78
N GLY A 114 -9.46 12.58 10.76
CA GLY A 114 -8.59 12.56 9.57
C GLY A 114 -7.95 11.21 9.30
N THR A 115 -7.39 11.04 8.11
CA THR A 115 -6.55 9.87 7.78
C THR A 115 -5.29 9.89 8.64
N VAL A 116 -4.96 8.77 9.28
CA VAL A 116 -3.72 8.61 10.04
C VAL A 116 -2.54 8.60 9.08
N LYS A 117 -1.60 9.50 9.25
CA LYS A 117 -0.32 9.42 8.56
C LYS A 117 0.53 8.34 9.22
N LEU A 118 1.29 7.59 8.42
CA LEU A 118 2.19 6.58 8.96
C LEU A 118 3.15 7.16 10.02
N ARG A 119 3.64 8.38 9.81
CA ARG A 119 4.49 9.08 10.78
C ARG A 119 3.81 9.23 12.12
N ASP A 120 2.56 9.73 12.14
CA ASP A 120 1.80 9.94 13.38
C ASP A 120 1.55 8.63 14.12
N LEU A 121 1.37 7.52 13.38
CA LEU A 121 1.23 6.18 13.94
C LEU A 121 2.52 5.72 14.63
N LEU A 122 3.67 5.93 14.00
CA LEU A 122 4.97 5.55 14.56
C LEU A 122 5.33 6.40 15.78
N ASP A 123 5.10 7.71 15.71
CA ASP A 123 5.34 8.64 16.82
C ASP A 123 4.43 8.30 18.03
N GLU A 124 3.16 7.95 17.80
CA GLU A 124 2.25 7.49 18.87
C GLU A 124 2.69 6.16 19.48
N ALA A 125 3.24 5.24 18.68
CA ALA A 125 3.79 3.99 19.17
C ALA A 125 4.95 4.24 20.16
N GLU A 126 5.89 5.12 19.81
CA GLU A 126 7.01 5.50 20.68
C GLU A 126 6.53 6.19 21.95
N ASN A 127 5.56 7.10 21.86
CA ASN A 127 4.96 7.77 23.03
C ASN A 127 4.34 6.76 24.01
N ARG A 128 3.63 5.75 23.50
CA ARG A 128 3.00 4.72 24.34
C ARG A 128 4.03 3.81 24.98
N VAL A 129 5.08 3.42 24.28
CA VAL A 129 6.17 2.62 24.86
C VAL A 129 6.89 3.43 25.93
N THR A 130 7.13 4.72 25.71
CA THR A 130 7.71 5.63 26.72
C THR A 130 6.88 5.63 28.00
N ALA A 131 5.56 5.87 27.86
CA ALA A 131 4.65 5.86 29.01
C ALA A 131 4.60 4.48 29.72
N LEU A 132 4.73 3.38 28.97
CA LEU A 132 4.78 2.04 29.52
C LEU A 132 6.06 1.81 30.35
N LEU A 133 7.23 2.25 29.87
CA LEU A 133 8.49 2.16 30.60
C LEU A 133 8.48 3.03 31.85
N ASP A 134 7.89 4.24 31.79
CA ASP A 134 7.71 5.12 32.95
C ASP A 134 6.84 4.45 34.03
N LYS A 135 5.70 3.90 33.64
CA LYS A 135 4.79 3.19 34.54
C LYS A 135 5.46 1.98 35.23
N ARG A 136 6.43 1.35 34.57
CA ARG A 136 7.19 0.21 35.08
C ARG A 136 8.43 0.61 35.87
N ASN A 137 8.69 1.91 36.04
CA ASN A 137 9.90 2.44 36.67
C ASN A 137 11.18 1.83 36.07
N SER A 138 11.25 1.78 34.73
CA SER A 138 12.40 1.24 34.01
C SER A 138 13.68 1.97 34.39
N PRO A 139 14.79 1.27 34.71
CA PRO A 139 16.06 1.90 35.05
C PRO A 139 16.81 2.47 33.83
N LEU A 140 16.33 2.20 32.62
CA LEU A 140 16.97 2.64 31.38
C LEU A 140 16.94 4.16 31.23
N GLN A 141 18.06 4.74 30.81
CA GLN A 141 18.20 6.19 30.62
C GLN A 141 18.99 6.52 29.33
N GLY A 142 18.86 7.74 28.85
CA GLY A 142 19.61 8.27 27.72
C GLY A 142 19.43 7.42 26.45
N LYS A 143 20.51 7.23 25.73
CA LYS A 143 20.49 6.54 24.41
C LYS A 143 19.96 5.12 24.45
N ASP A 144 20.27 4.36 25.50
CA ASP A 144 19.81 2.97 25.65
C ASP A 144 18.29 2.92 25.80
N ARG A 145 17.73 3.90 26.54
CA ARG A 145 16.27 4.03 26.68
C ARG A 145 15.60 4.35 25.35
N ASP A 146 16.16 5.31 24.60
CA ASP A 146 15.61 5.73 23.31
C ASP A 146 15.64 4.57 22.30
N GLU A 147 16.72 3.79 22.29
CA GLU A 147 16.85 2.62 21.42
C GLU A 147 15.83 1.54 21.77
N VAL A 148 15.61 1.25 23.04
CA VAL A 148 14.61 0.29 23.49
C VAL A 148 13.20 0.75 23.14
N ILE A 149 12.87 2.03 23.35
CA ILE A 149 11.58 2.61 22.96
C ILE A 149 11.35 2.40 21.45
N HIS A 150 12.32 2.79 20.65
CA HIS A 150 12.23 2.67 19.18
C HIS A 150 12.04 1.21 18.74
N ASN A 151 12.86 0.31 19.23
CA ASN A 151 12.82 -1.10 18.84
C ASN A 151 11.51 -1.79 19.23
N ILE A 152 10.96 -1.50 20.41
CA ILE A 152 9.67 -2.04 20.82
C ILE A 152 8.54 -1.43 20.00
N ALA A 153 8.52 -0.12 19.83
CA ALA A 153 7.47 0.59 19.11
C ALA A 153 7.37 0.17 17.64
N ILE A 154 8.50 0.24 16.93
CA ILE A 154 8.55 -0.13 15.50
C ILE A 154 8.30 -1.64 15.33
N GLY A 155 8.87 -2.48 16.21
CA GLY A 155 8.62 -3.92 16.22
C GLY A 155 7.13 -4.24 16.39
N ALA A 156 6.45 -3.56 17.30
CA ALA A 156 5.02 -3.75 17.55
C ALA A 156 4.16 -3.39 16.33
N VAL A 157 4.41 -2.26 15.69
CA VAL A 157 3.70 -1.84 14.47
C VAL A 157 3.94 -2.84 13.34
N LYS A 158 5.20 -3.19 13.07
CA LYS A 158 5.54 -4.18 12.02
C LYS A 158 4.87 -5.52 12.27
N TYR A 159 4.92 -6.02 13.49
CA TYR A 159 4.35 -7.32 13.81
C TYR A 159 2.83 -7.33 13.71
N ALA A 160 2.17 -6.27 14.17
CA ALA A 160 0.72 -6.13 14.06
C ALA A 160 0.24 -6.20 12.60
N ASP A 161 0.99 -5.61 11.68
CA ASP A 161 0.69 -5.61 10.25
C ASP A 161 1.09 -6.93 9.56
N LEU A 162 2.32 -7.40 9.79
CA LEU A 162 2.92 -8.50 9.01
C LEU A 162 2.60 -9.90 9.56
N SER A 163 2.13 -10.05 10.81
CA SER A 163 1.80 -11.35 11.42
C SER A 163 0.49 -11.98 10.90
N LYS A 164 -0.25 -11.26 10.08
CA LYS A 164 -1.56 -11.66 9.57
C LYS A 164 -1.50 -11.98 8.09
N ASN A 165 -2.56 -12.62 7.58
CA ASN A 165 -2.69 -12.76 6.15
C ASN A 165 -2.80 -11.36 5.53
N ARG A 166 -1.90 -11.03 4.63
CA ARG A 166 -1.79 -9.72 3.98
C ARG A 166 -3.11 -9.23 3.34
N MET A 167 -3.92 -10.15 2.80
CA MET A 167 -5.18 -9.85 2.13
C MET A 167 -6.36 -9.61 3.08
N THR A 168 -6.18 -9.83 4.38
CA THR A 168 -7.26 -9.76 5.36
C THR A 168 -7.25 -8.40 6.05
N ASP A 169 -8.41 -7.75 6.13
CA ASP A 169 -8.60 -6.58 6.99
C ASP A 169 -8.37 -6.94 8.44
N TYR A 170 -7.78 -6.04 9.23
CA TYR A 170 -7.57 -6.28 10.64
C TYR A 170 -7.95 -5.06 11.49
N VAL A 171 -8.47 -5.33 12.69
CA VAL A 171 -8.75 -4.29 13.68
C VAL A 171 -7.46 -3.92 14.39
N PHE A 172 -7.13 -2.64 14.34
CA PHE A 172 -5.97 -2.08 15.00
C PHE A 172 -6.31 -1.71 16.46
N ASP A 173 -5.55 -2.25 17.40
CA ASP A 173 -5.71 -1.99 18.83
C ASP A 173 -4.35 -1.81 19.50
N TRP A 174 -4.11 -0.62 20.04
CA TRP A 174 -2.87 -0.28 20.73
C TRP A 174 -2.57 -1.16 21.94
N ASP A 175 -3.59 -1.46 22.74
CA ASP A 175 -3.40 -2.20 23.97
C ASP A 175 -3.01 -3.66 23.70
N LEU A 176 -3.62 -4.25 22.67
CA LEU A 176 -3.26 -5.59 22.20
C LEU A 176 -1.86 -5.61 21.57
N MET A 177 -1.52 -4.61 20.78
CA MET A 177 -0.28 -4.57 20.02
C MET A 177 0.97 -4.42 20.89
N LEU A 178 0.85 -3.65 21.98
CA LEU A 178 1.92 -3.39 22.94
C LEU A 178 1.88 -4.31 24.17
N SER A 179 0.97 -5.29 24.20
CA SER A 179 0.91 -6.29 25.27
C SER A 179 2.17 -7.15 25.29
N PHE A 180 2.62 -7.50 26.49
CA PHE A 180 3.69 -8.50 26.72
C PHE A 180 3.14 -9.93 26.82
N ASP A 181 1.84 -10.12 26.65
CA ASP A 181 1.18 -11.40 26.64
C ASP A 181 0.58 -11.70 25.27
N GLY A 182 0.57 -12.97 24.89
CA GLY A 182 -0.03 -13.43 23.64
C GLY A 182 0.88 -13.27 22.42
N ASN A 183 0.25 -13.18 21.25
CA ASN A 183 0.96 -13.13 19.96
C ASN A 183 1.30 -11.68 19.58
N THR A 184 2.36 -11.14 20.20
CA THR A 184 2.78 -9.73 20.06
C THR A 184 4.28 -9.61 19.87
N ALA A 185 4.74 -8.50 19.27
CA ALA A 185 6.16 -8.25 19.11
C ALA A 185 6.91 -8.12 20.46
N PRO A 186 6.41 -7.37 21.45
CA PRO A 186 7.08 -7.33 22.77
C PRO A 186 7.26 -8.71 23.41
N TYR A 187 6.28 -9.60 23.26
CA TYR A 187 6.42 -10.98 23.76
C TYR A 187 7.51 -11.76 23.01
N LEU A 188 7.58 -11.65 21.70
CA LEU A 188 8.61 -12.31 20.90
C LEU A 188 10.02 -11.76 21.20
N GLN A 189 10.14 -10.44 21.32
CA GLN A 189 11.40 -9.79 21.72
C GLN A 189 11.86 -10.24 23.11
N TYR A 190 10.92 -10.35 24.06
CA TYR A 190 11.20 -10.90 25.38
C TYR A 190 11.63 -12.38 25.31
N ALA A 191 10.92 -13.21 24.55
CA ALA A 191 11.28 -14.62 24.39
C ALA A 191 12.66 -14.82 23.75
N TYR A 192 13.03 -13.95 22.80
CA TYR A 192 14.35 -13.97 22.16
C TYR A 192 15.49 -13.56 23.10
N SER A 193 15.24 -12.54 23.95
CA SER A 193 16.26 -12.01 24.89
C SER A 193 16.46 -12.87 26.14
N ARG A 194 15.62 -13.87 26.36
CA ARG A 194 15.71 -14.81 27.50
C ARG A 194 16.46 -16.09 27.14
#